data_a7ce5090b211dc151731b118e460e13a
#
_entry.id   a7ce5090b211dc151731b118e460e13a
#
_cell.length_a   1.000
_cell.length_b   1.000
_cell.length_c   1.000
_cell.angle_alpha   90.00
_cell.angle_beta   90.00
_cell.angle_gamma   90.00
#
_symmetry.space_group_name_H-M   'P 1'
#
loop_
_entity.id
_entity.type
_entity.pdbx_description
1 polymer ?
#
loop_
_entity_poly.entity_id
_entity_poly.type
_entity_poly.pdbx_seq_one_letter_code
_entity_poly.pdbx_strand_id
1 'polypeptide(L)'
;MHLIDYPESDRASELGGRTRELMEEVILPVERDLDGGEAISAADLETLREAAQDYGVYCPQMPEEYGGMGESFRDSLAVFEEAGRSLLGPPALRVDAPDEGNMHTIELAGTEAQKERWLPPLIRGEAKSAFSMTEPAPGGGSDPKMIKTTAEKDGDEWIINGHKWWTSNGCEADVFIVMARTDMDAHPYEGCSMFLLPAGADGLDIVRDVPAMESSILDLSHAEVHYNDVRVPEENLLGAENDGFQIAQQRLGPARLTHCMRFCGMADRSLAIARAYMKNREGFGSSLADKQSLRHKVAEQELALHTTRAVTRDAARRVSDKKEARLPVAMCKVHAARMVQEAVDLAIQCCGGAGLSRDLPLVDFYEGMRFFRIGDGPDEVHLRSIAREAFADEHVAEADLMNLPEF
;
A
#
# COMPACT_ATOMS: atom_id res chain seq x y z
N MET A 1 -2.62 22.01 4.03
CA MET A 1 -2.16 23.12 3.15
C MET A 1 -0.70 22.85 2.80
N HIS A 2 -0.39 22.57 1.54
CA HIS A 2 0.99 22.36 1.12
C HIS A 2 1.77 23.66 1.28
N LEU A 3 3.02 23.57 1.73
CA LEU A 3 3.92 24.74 1.80
C LEU A 3 4.34 25.19 0.40
N ILE A 4 4.34 24.27 -0.57
CA ILE A 4 4.73 24.50 -1.97
C ILE A 4 3.74 23.72 -2.83
N ASP A 5 3.19 24.36 -3.85
CA ASP A 5 2.33 23.72 -4.84
C ASP A 5 3.18 22.87 -5.81
N TYR A 6 2.61 21.75 -6.25
CA TYR A 6 3.21 20.88 -7.25
C TYR A 6 2.61 21.18 -8.62
N PRO A 7 3.39 21.06 -9.70
CA PRO A 7 2.84 21.14 -11.04
C PRO A 7 2.03 19.87 -11.34
N GLU A 8 0.76 19.92 -11.01
CA GLU A 8 -0.23 18.87 -11.28
C GLU A 8 -1.09 19.26 -12.48
N SER A 9 -1.78 18.27 -13.05
CA SER A 9 -2.83 18.54 -14.03
C SER A 9 -4.02 19.23 -13.36
N ASP A 10 -4.82 19.95 -14.13
CA ASP A 10 -6.07 20.54 -13.65
C ASP A 10 -6.99 19.45 -13.07
N ARG A 11 -6.95 18.25 -13.67
CA ARG A 11 -7.74 17.10 -13.21
C ARG A 11 -7.28 16.56 -11.86
N ALA A 12 -5.98 16.40 -11.64
CA ALA A 12 -5.43 16.00 -10.35
C ALA A 12 -5.78 17.02 -9.26
N SER A 13 -5.68 18.31 -9.58
CA SER A 13 -6.03 19.40 -8.65
C SER A 13 -7.52 19.38 -8.30
N GLU A 14 -8.39 19.14 -9.28
CA GLU A 14 -9.85 19.01 -9.08
C GLU A 14 -10.16 17.81 -8.17
N LEU A 15 -9.63 16.63 -8.50
CA LEU A 15 -9.84 15.40 -7.73
C LEU A 15 -9.32 15.54 -6.29
N GLY A 16 -8.12 16.09 -6.11
CA GLY A 16 -7.56 16.35 -4.79
C GLY A 16 -8.41 17.33 -3.97
N GLY A 17 -8.94 18.38 -4.60
CA GLY A 17 -9.86 19.34 -3.98
C GLY A 17 -11.14 18.70 -3.47
N ARG A 18 -11.83 17.94 -4.33
CA ARG A 18 -13.06 17.20 -3.98
C ARG A 18 -12.81 16.15 -2.90
N THR A 19 -11.68 15.43 -2.98
CA THR A 19 -11.32 14.45 -1.94
C THR A 19 -11.07 15.13 -0.61
N ARG A 20 -10.40 16.28 -0.60
CA ARG A 20 -10.19 17.06 0.63
C ARG A 20 -11.50 17.52 1.24
N GLU A 21 -12.45 18.03 0.44
CA GLU A 21 -13.79 18.39 0.89
C GLU A 21 -14.47 17.19 1.56
N LEU A 22 -14.53 16.04 0.88
CA LEU A 22 -15.09 14.80 1.44
C LEU A 22 -14.41 14.42 2.76
N MET A 23 -13.07 14.49 2.82
CA MET A 23 -12.34 14.18 4.04
C MET A 23 -12.74 15.11 5.19
N GLU A 24 -12.78 16.43 4.96
CA GLU A 24 -13.04 17.44 5.98
C GLU A 24 -14.50 17.45 6.43
N GLU A 25 -15.44 17.27 5.52
CA GLU A 25 -16.89 17.41 5.78
C GLU A 25 -17.55 16.10 6.24
N VAL A 26 -17.03 14.94 5.83
CA VAL A 26 -17.66 13.64 6.07
C VAL A 26 -16.76 12.67 6.83
N ILE A 27 -15.58 12.33 6.31
CA ILE A 27 -14.78 11.22 6.84
C ILE A 27 -14.14 11.57 8.19
N LEU A 28 -13.54 12.74 8.33
CA LEU A 28 -12.91 13.14 9.58
C LEU A 28 -13.91 13.37 10.74
N PRO A 29 -15.13 13.87 10.52
CA PRO A 29 -16.17 13.84 11.54
C PRO A 29 -16.49 12.43 12.03
N VAL A 30 -16.73 11.47 11.13
CA VAL A 30 -16.99 10.06 11.50
C VAL A 30 -15.82 9.46 12.28
N GLU A 31 -14.58 9.70 11.84
CA GLU A 31 -13.39 9.24 12.59
C GLU A 31 -13.35 9.78 14.03
N ARG A 32 -13.74 11.04 14.24
CA ARG A 32 -13.75 11.66 15.58
C ARG A 32 -14.85 11.12 16.49
N ASP A 33 -15.94 10.66 15.90
CA ASP A 33 -17.09 10.11 16.65
C ASP A 33 -16.89 8.64 17.05
N LEU A 34 -15.89 7.95 16.44
CA LEU A 34 -15.48 6.62 16.91
C LEU A 34 -14.76 6.74 18.24
N ASP A 35 -15.21 6.01 19.25
CA ASP A 35 -14.48 5.89 20.50
C ASP A 35 -13.11 5.24 20.26
N GLY A 36 -12.06 5.80 20.85
CA GLY A 36 -10.68 5.43 20.55
C GLY A 36 -10.41 3.92 20.60
N GLY A 37 -10.14 3.33 19.45
CA GLY A 37 -9.90 1.89 19.26
C GLY A 37 -11.14 1.09 18.88
N GLU A 38 -12.29 1.71 18.63
CA GLU A 38 -13.47 1.05 18.08
C GLU A 38 -13.34 0.92 16.55
N ALA A 39 -13.71 -0.27 16.02
CA ALA A 39 -13.74 -0.49 14.59
C ALA A 39 -14.96 0.19 13.95
N ILE A 40 -14.78 0.74 12.75
CA ILE A 40 -15.91 1.26 11.97
C ILE A 40 -16.89 0.12 11.63
N SER A 41 -18.18 0.39 11.75
CA SER A 41 -19.19 -0.58 11.33
C SER A 41 -19.25 -0.71 9.80
N ALA A 42 -19.65 -1.87 9.28
CA ALA A 42 -19.83 -2.07 7.84
C ALA A 42 -20.87 -1.09 7.24
N ALA A 43 -21.91 -0.74 8.01
CA ALA A 43 -22.95 0.20 7.56
C ALA A 43 -22.40 1.64 7.47
N ASP A 44 -21.59 2.07 8.45
CA ASP A 44 -20.98 3.40 8.41
C ASP A 44 -19.95 3.48 7.27
N LEU A 45 -19.16 2.42 7.05
CA LEU A 45 -18.22 2.38 5.93
C LEU A 45 -18.94 2.46 4.58
N GLU A 46 -20.10 1.80 4.44
CA GLU A 46 -20.90 1.90 3.21
C GLU A 46 -21.43 3.33 3.01
N THR A 47 -21.89 3.99 4.07
CA THR A 47 -22.27 5.40 4.02
C THR A 47 -21.11 6.31 3.57
N LEU A 48 -19.89 6.03 4.00
CA LEU A 48 -18.69 6.77 3.54
C LEU A 48 -18.40 6.50 2.05
N ARG A 49 -18.64 5.28 1.56
CA ARG A 49 -18.50 4.93 0.13
C ARG A 49 -19.52 5.65 -0.74
N GLU A 50 -20.78 5.68 -0.30
CA GLU A 50 -21.84 6.45 -0.99
C GLU A 50 -21.45 7.94 -1.08
N ALA A 51 -20.97 8.52 0.01
CA ALA A 51 -20.48 9.89 0.01
C ALA A 51 -19.30 10.08 -0.97
N ALA A 52 -18.34 9.15 -1.03
CA ALA A 52 -17.22 9.22 -1.99
C ALA A 52 -17.70 9.16 -3.45
N GLN A 53 -18.77 8.41 -3.74
CA GLN A 53 -19.42 8.40 -5.05
C GLN A 53 -20.08 9.75 -5.36
N ASP A 54 -20.80 10.33 -4.42
CA ASP A 54 -21.46 11.63 -4.58
C ASP A 54 -20.46 12.77 -4.83
N TYR A 55 -19.30 12.72 -4.18
CA TYR A 55 -18.20 13.67 -4.41
C TYR A 55 -17.41 13.37 -5.71
N GLY A 56 -17.69 12.25 -6.39
CA GLY A 56 -17.03 11.86 -7.64
C GLY A 56 -15.54 11.59 -7.47
N VAL A 57 -15.15 10.83 -6.43
CA VAL A 57 -13.78 10.47 -6.11
C VAL A 57 -13.61 8.99 -5.71
N TYR A 58 -14.62 8.17 -6.02
CA TYR A 58 -14.65 6.76 -5.66
C TYR A 58 -13.95 5.90 -6.71
N CYS A 59 -13.02 5.05 -6.28
CA CYS A 59 -12.28 4.09 -7.12
C CYS A 59 -11.71 4.72 -8.41
N PRO A 60 -10.91 5.80 -8.30
CA PRO A 60 -10.51 6.61 -9.46
C PRO A 60 -9.66 5.83 -10.47
N GLN A 61 -8.87 4.87 -10.02
CA GLN A 61 -7.88 4.15 -10.82
C GLN A 61 -8.45 3.01 -11.68
N MET A 62 -9.70 2.59 -11.44
CA MET A 62 -10.28 1.45 -12.15
C MET A 62 -11.10 1.91 -13.35
N PRO A 63 -11.22 1.07 -14.43
CA PRO A 63 -11.97 1.42 -15.63
C PRO A 63 -13.46 1.69 -15.37
N GLU A 64 -14.04 2.63 -16.14
CA GLU A 64 -15.46 2.99 -16.06
C GLU A 64 -16.38 1.81 -16.37
N GLU A 65 -15.99 0.94 -17.30
CA GLU A 65 -16.77 -0.24 -17.71
C GLU A 65 -17.04 -1.22 -16.57
N TYR A 66 -16.21 -1.24 -15.52
CA TYR A 66 -16.37 -2.07 -14.33
C TYR A 66 -16.90 -1.28 -13.13
N GLY A 67 -17.11 0.03 -13.26
CA GLY A 67 -17.68 0.89 -12.22
C GLY A 67 -16.69 1.81 -11.51
N GLY A 68 -15.43 1.90 -11.98
CA GLY A 68 -14.45 2.89 -11.54
C GLY A 68 -14.61 4.22 -12.29
N MET A 69 -13.66 5.13 -12.13
CA MET A 69 -13.70 6.45 -12.78
C MET A 69 -12.83 6.54 -14.03
N GLY A 70 -11.99 5.56 -14.34
CA GLY A 70 -11.10 5.57 -15.51
C GLY A 70 -10.01 6.64 -15.49
N GLU A 71 -9.67 7.18 -14.32
CA GLU A 71 -8.68 8.23 -14.20
C GLU A 71 -7.26 7.72 -14.46
N SER A 72 -6.42 8.59 -14.98
CA SER A 72 -5.02 8.24 -15.16
C SER A 72 -4.35 7.92 -13.80
N PHE A 73 -3.37 7.02 -13.79
CA PHE A 73 -2.63 6.68 -12.57
C PHE A 73 -2.05 7.93 -11.88
N ARG A 74 -1.58 8.91 -12.66
CA ARG A 74 -1.01 10.16 -12.13
C ARG A 74 -2.06 11.03 -11.45
N ASP A 75 -3.23 11.16 -12.08
CA ASP A 75 -4.29 12.02 -11.55
C ASP A 75 -4.95 11.37 -10.32
N SER A 76 -5.08 10.04 -10.32
CA SER A 76 -5.57 9.28 -9.17
C SER A 76 -4.72 9.47 -7.91
N LEU A 77 -3.41 9.72 -8.03
CA LEU A 77 -2.52 9.89 -6.86
C LEU A 77 -2.93 11.06 -5.95
N ALA A 78 -3.62 12.07 -6.47
CA ALA A 78 -4.16 13.16 -5.66
C ALA A 78 -5.25 12.66 -4.70
N VAL A 79 -6.09 11.72 -5.17
CA VAL A 79 -7.10 11.05 -4.34
C VAL A 79 -6.43 10.18 -3.26
N PHE A 80 -5.42 9.39 -3.63
CA PHE A 80 -4.69 8.56 -2.68
C PHE A 80 -4.03 9.38 -1.57
N GLU A 81 -3.46 10.55 -1.90
CA GLU A 81 -2.83 11.41 -0.92
C GLU A 81 -3.85 11.96 0.09
N GLU A 82 -4.94 12.54 -0.38
CA GLU A 82 -5.96 13.11 0.50
C GLU A 82 -6.69 12.03 1.32
N ALA A 83 -7.02 10.88 0.71
CA ALA A 83 -7.59 9.73 1.42
C ALA A 83 -6.70 9.25 2.57
N GLY A 84 -5.37 9.26 2.38
CA GLY A 84 -4.40 8.87 3.39
C GLY A 84 -4.37 9.74 4.64
N ARG A 85 -5.09 10.84 4.70
CA ARG A 85 -5.23 11.69 5.90
C ARG A 85 -6.03 11.02 7.03
N SER A 86 -6.75 9.94 6.74
CA SER A 86 -7.43 9.09 7.72
C SER A 86 -7.23 7.63 7.37
N LEU A 87 -7.24 6.72 8.35
CA LEU A 87 -7.30 5.28 8.06
C LEU A 87 -8.63 4.88 7.41
N LEU A 88 -9.72 5.64 7.64
CA LEU A 88 -11.03 5.41 7.02
C LEU A 88 -11.07 5.86 5.55
N GLY A 89 -10.23 6.80 5.14
CA GLY A 89 -10.24 7.35 3.80
C GLY A 89 -10.00 6.29 2.71
N PRO A 90 -8.92 5.51 2.75
CA PRO A 90 -8.63 4.53 1.71
C PRO A 90 -9.76 3.52 1.47
N PRO A 91 -10.36 2.83 2.48
CA PRO A 91 -11.47 1.91 2.25
C PRO A 91 -12.77 2.58 1.84
N ALA A 92 -13.01 3.83 2.26
CA ALA A 92 -14.16 4.61 1.83
C ALA A 92 -14.08 4.99 0.35
N LEU A 93 -12.89 5.26 -0.18
CA LEU A 93 -12.70 5.64 -1.58
C LEU A 93 -12.27 4.46 -2.48
N ARG A 94 -12.20 3.22 -1.95
CA ARG A 94 -11.70 2.00 -2.65
C ARG A 94 -10.29 2.18 -3.24
N VAL A 95 -9.44 2.83 -2.48
CA VAL A 95 -8.02 3.01 -2.76
C VAL A 95 -7.14 2.33 -1.69
N ASP A 96 -7.71 1.36 -0.98
CA ASP A 96 -7.11 0.60 0.11
C ASP A 96 -6.40 -0.66 -0.39
N ALA A 97 -5.37 -1.07 0.33
CA ALA A 97 -4.71 -2.36 0.11
C ALA A 97 -5.35 -3.45 1.00
N PRO A 98 -5.42 -4.70 0.51
CA PRO A 98 -4.85 -5.21 -0.73
C PRO A 98 -5.72 -5.06 -1.97
N ASP A 99 -7.00 -4.66 -1.83
CA ASP A 99 -8.00 -4.68 -2.89
C ASP A 99 -7.60 -3.81 -4.10
N GLU A 100 -7.09 -2.61 -3.87
CA GLU A 100 -6.62 -1.73 -4.95
C GLU A 100 -5.60 -2.43 -5.86
N GLY A 101 -4.55 -3.02 -5.27
CA GLY A 101 -3.53 -3.74 -6.02
C GLY A 101 -4.05 -5.04 -6.65
N ASN A 102 -5.00 -5.72 -6.02
CA ASN A 102 -5.59 -6.95 -6.52
C ASN A 102 -6.55 -6.68 -7.69
N MET A 103 -7.38 -5.65 -7.62
CA MET A 103 -8.20 -5.17 -8.74
C MET A 103 -7.32 -4.82 -9.95
N HIS A 104 -6.25 -4.07 -9.74
CA HIS A 104 -5.29 -3.76 -10.81
C HIS A 104 -4.64 -5.02 -11.39
N THR A 105 -4.34 -6.04 -10.57
CA THR A 105 -3.77 -7.31 -11.04
C THR A 105 -4.75 -8.08 -11.94
N ILE A 106 -6.03 -8.13 -11.54
CA ILE A 106 -7.09 -8.78 -12.33
C ILE A 106 -7.34 -8.00 -13.63
N GLU A 107 -7.36 -6.67 -13.57
CA GLU A 107 -7.49 -5.82 -14.76
C GLU A 107 -6.35 -6.05 -15.76
N LEU A 108 -5.11 -6.13 -15.27
CA LEU A 108 -3.92 -6.28 -16.09
C LEU A 108 -3.79 -7.66 -16.73
N ALA A 109 -4.02 -8.72 -15.97
CA ALA A 109 -3.69 -10.10 -16.35
C ALA A 109 -4.89 -11.03 -16.51
N GLY A 110 -6.08 -10.62 -16.08
CA GLY A 110 -7.29 -11.42 -16.15
C GLY A 110 -7.84 -11.57 -17.56
N THR A 111 -8.47 -12.71 -17.83
CA THR A 111 -9.34 -12.89 -18.99
C THR A 111 -10.59 -12.02 -18.84
N GLU A 112 -11.30 -11.72 -19.92
CA GLU A 112 -12.55 -10.94 -19.84
C GLU A 112 -13.56 -11.57 -18.87
N ALA A 113 -13.70 -12.89 -18.89
CA ALA A 113 -14.57 -13.62 -17.96
C ALA A 113 -14.15 -13.44 -16.48
N GLN A 114 -12.84 -13.43 -16.20
CA GLN A 114 -12.33 -13.18 -14.84
C GLN A 114 -12.56 -11.73 -14.41
N LYS A 115 -12.37 -10.78 -15.31
CA LYS A 115 -12.62 -9.35 -15.05
C LYS A 115 -14.11 -9.08 -14.79
N GLU A 116 -14.99 -9.59 -15.67
CA GLU A 116 -16.44 -9.46 -15.51
C GLU A 116 -16.96 -10.09 -14.22
N ARG A 117 -16.35 -11.19 -13.79
CA ARG A 117 -16.73 -11.90 -12.56
C ARG A 117 -16.30 -11.14 -11.31
N TRP A 118 -15.06 -10.62 -11.27
CA TRP A 118 -14.45 -10.19 -10.01
C TRP A 118 -14.34 -8.67 -9.86
N LEU A 119 -14.09 -7.91 -10.94
CA LEU A 119 -13.90 -6.46 -10.81
C LEU A 119 -15.14 -5.73 -10.32
N PRO A 120 -16.35 -5.94 -10.86
CA PRO A 120 -17.51 -5.19 -10.42
C PRO A 120 -17.83 -5.34 -8.92
N PRO A 121 -17.91 -6.54 -8.32
CA PRO A 121 -18.18 -6.67 -6.89
C PRO A 121 -17.02 -6.14 -6.02
N LEU A 122 -15.76 -6.28 -6.45
CA LEU A 122 -14.62 -5.70 -5.75
C LEU A 122 -14.67 -4.18 -5.78
N ILE A 123 -14.94 -3.56 -6.93
CA ILE A 123 -15.06 -2.10 -7.08
C ILE A 123 -16.19 -1.57 -6.20
N ARG A 124 -17.37 -2.20 -6.19
CA ARG A 124 -18.47 -1.79 -5.33
C ARG A 124 -18.28 -2.05 -3.85
N GLY A 125 -17.21 -2.75 -3.46
CA GLY A 125 -16.97 -3.13 -2.06
C GLY A 125 -17.87 -4.23 -1.53
N GLU A 126 -18.62 -4.91 -2.40
CA GLU A 126 -19.47 -6.08 -2.10
C GLU A 126 -18.64 -7.35 -1.87
N ALA A 127 -17.42 -7.38 -2.42
CA ALA A 127 -16.45 -8.45 -2.23
C ALA A 127 -15.12 -7.88 -1.75
N LYS A 128 -14.35 -8.73 -1.04
CA LYS A 128 -12.96 -8.47 -0.64
C LYS A 128 -12.03 -9.46 -1.32
N SER A 129 -10.79 -9.04 -1.53
CA SER A 129 -9.76 -9.90 -2.11
C SER A 129 -8.54 -10.03 -1.20
N ALA A 130 -7.84 -11.15 -1.33
CA ALA A 130 -6.60 -11.40 -0.61
C ALA A 130 -5.45 -11.73 -1.58
N PHE A 131 -4.23 -11.33 -1.22
CA PHE A 131 -3.02 -11.64 -1.98
C PHE A 131 -2.14 -12.62 -1.18
N SER A 132 -2.09 -13.87 -1.62
CA SER A 132 -1.47 -14.98 -0.91
C SER A 132 -0.13 -15.36 -1.56
N MET A 133 0.93 -14.65 -1.18
CA MET A 133 2.28 -14.85 -1.71
C MET A 133 3.27 -15.30 -0.63
N THR A 134 3.30 -14.60 0.50
CA THR A 134 4.29 -14.79 1.57
C THR A 134 4.07 -16.13 2.30
N GLU A 135 5.17 -16.78 2.66
CA GLU A 135 5.18 -18.07 3.37
C GLU A 135 5.96 -17.96 4.68
N PRO A 136 5.59 -18.71 5.73
CA PRO A 136 6.42 -18.85 6.90
C PRO A 136 7.68 -19.65 6.57
N ALA A 137 8.71 -19.53 7.41
CA ALA A 137 9.94 -20.30 7.25
C ALA A 137 9.66 -21.81 7.25
N PRO A 138 10.28 -22.59 6.33
CA PRO A 138 11.40 -22.23 5.45
C PRO A 138 10.98 -21.74 4.04
N GLY A 139 9.76 -21.25 3.88
CA GLY A 139 9.22 -20.78 2.60
C GLY A 139 9.61 -19.35 2.24
N GLY A 140 8.95 -18.79 1.22
CA GLY A 140 9.25 -17.49 0.65
C GLY A 140 8.71 -16.32 1.47
N GLY A 141 9.61 -15.63 2.18
CA GLY A 141 9.33 -14.33 2.80
C GLY A 141 9.79 -13.19 1.89
N SER A 142 10.78 -12.42 2.33
CA SER A 142 11.39 -11.33 1.54
C SER A 142 12.14 -11.81 0.29
N ASP A 143 12.54 -13.09 0.25
CA ASP A 143 13.13 -13.73 -0.93
C ASP A 143 12.11 -14.65 -1.60
N PRO A 144 11.48 -14.23 -2.71
CA PRO A 144 10.49 -15.03 -3.41
C PRO A 144 11.08 -16.28 -4.07
N LYS A 145 12.41 -16.44 -4.13
CA LYS A 145 13.06 -17.66 -4.60
C LYS A 145 12.79 -18.84 -3.68
N MET A 146 12.38 -18.59 -2.44
CA MET A 146 12.16 -19.61 -1.42
C MET A 146 10.70 -20.11 -1.41
N ILE A 147 9.82 -19.66 -2.30
CA ILE A 147 8.42 -20.12 -2.39
C ILE A 147 8.37 -21.64 -2.53
N LYS A 148 7.59 -22.27 -1.64
CA LYS A 148 7.39 -23.72 -1.53
C LYS A 148 6.01 -24.19 -1.96
N THR A 149 5.00 -23.31 -1.90
CA THR A 149 3.66 -23.63 -2.41
C THR A 149 3.75 -24.05 -3.85
N THR A 150 3.17 -25.20 -4.19
CA THR A 150 3.18 -25.79 -5.55
C THR A 150 1.78 -25.77 -6.15
N ALA A 151 1.72 -25.78 -7.48
CA ALA A 151 0.53 -26.07 -8.24
C ALA A 151 0.90 -27.09 -9.33
N GLU A 152 0.30 -28.28 -9.27
CA GLU A 152 0.56 -29.36 -10.20
C GLU A 152 -0.65 -29.57 -11.11
N LYS A 153 -0.41 -29.73 -12.42
CA LYS A 153 -1.48 -29.92 -13.41
C LYS A 153 -1.99 -31.37 -13.37
N ASP A 154 -3.32 -31.53 -13.25
CA ASP A 154 -4.01 -32.81 -13.28
C ASP A 154 -5.19 -32.71 -14.27
N GLY A 155 -4.94 -33.07 -15.53
CA GLY A 155 -5.91 -32.93 -16.62
C GLY A 155 -6.17 -31.47 -16.96
N ASP A 156 -7.40 -31.02 -16.75
CA ASP A 156 -7.88 -29.65 -16.95
C ASP A 156 -8.01 -28.86 -15.64
N GLU A 157 -7.40 -29.37 -14.57
CA GLU A 157 -7.35 -28.75 -13.26
C GLU A 157 -5.90 -28.53 -12.78
N TRP A 158 -5.74 -27.68 -11.78
CA TRP A 158 -4.53 -27.54 -10.99
C TRP A 158 -4.78 -27.96 -9.55
N ILE A 159 -3.80 -28.63 -8.93
CA ILE A 159 -3.82 -29.02 -7.52
C ILE A 159 -2.81 -28.16 -6.78
N ILE A 160 -3.31 -27.30 -5.88
CA ILE A 160 -2.48 -26.36 -5.10
C ILE A 160 -2.22 -26.94 -3.72
N ASN A 161 -0.94 -27.00 -3.33
CA ASN A 161 -0.49 -27.42 -2.01
C ASN A 161 0.50 -26.42 -1.43
N GLY A 162 0.31 -25.99 -0.17
CA GLY A 162 1.22 -25.07 0.46
C GLY A 162 0.75 -24.45 1.76
N HIS A 163 1.58 -23.56 2.29
CA HIS A 163 1.34 -22.83 3.53
C HIS A 163 1.72 -21.37 3.34
N LYS A 164 0.75 -20.50 3.47
CA LYS A 164 0.91 -19.04 3.35
C LYS A 164 0.55 -18.35 4.66
N TRP A 165 1.08 -17.15 4.86
CA TRP A 165 0.71 -16.27 5.97
C TRP A 165 0.84 -14.79 5.57
N TRP A 166 0.43 -13.89 6.43
CA TRP A 166 0.35 -12.47 6.13
C TRP A 166 -0.52 -12.21 4.88
N THR A 167 -1.54 -13.03 4.71
CA THR A 167 -2.50 -12.88 3.63
C THR A 167 -3.56 -11.88 4.07
N SER A 168 -3.32 -10.60 3.78
CA SER A 168 -4.20 -9.48 4.19
C SER A 168 -5.61 -9.66 3.63
N ASN A 169 -6.64 -9.33 4.41
CA ASN A 169 -8.06 -9.64 4.20
C ASN A 169 -8.39 -11.13 4.14
N GLY A 170 -7.46 -12.04 4.39
CA GLY A 170 -7.65 -13.46 4.11
C GLY A 170 -8.76 -14.13 4.95
N CYS A 171 -9.12 -13.57 6.11
CA CYS A 171 -10.22 -14.11 6.91
C CYS A 171 -11.60 -13.74 6.35
N GLU A 172 -11.71 -12.65 5.59
CA GLU A 172 -12.96 -12.09 5.04
C GLU A 172 -12.99 -12.07 3.51
N ALA A 173 -11.93 -12.54 2.83
CA ALA A 173 -11.84 -12.49 1.38
C ALA A 173 -12.85 -13.41 0.70
N ASP A 174 -13.41 -12.97 -0.41
CA ASP A 174 -14.23 -13.75 -1.33
C ASP A 174 -13.38 -14.42 -2.41
N VAL A 175 -12.23 -13.82 -2.72
CA VAL A 175 -11.27 -14.32 -3.71
C VAL A 175 -9.83 -14.12 -3.26
N PHE A 176 -9.02 -15.16 -3.47
CA PHE A 176 -7.57 -15.14 -3.23
C PHE A 176 -6.82 -15.10 -4.55
N ILE A 177 -5.82 -14.23 -4.65
CA ILE A 177 -4.78 -14.31 -5.69
C ILE A 177 -3.63 -15.10 -5.08
N VAL A 178 -3.46 -16.35 -5.50
CA VAL A 178 -2.49 -17.28 -4.91
C VAL A 178 -1.30 -17.44 -5.84
N MET A 179 -0.08 -17.22 -5.32
CA MET A 179 1.16 -17.50 -6.04
C MET A 179 1.68 -18.89 -5.66
N ALA A 180 1.91 -19.75 -6.66
CA ALA A 180 2.45 -21.09 -6.48
C ALA A 180 3.50 -21.43 -7.56
N ARG A 181 4.40 -22.37 -7.26
CA ARG A 181 5.37 -22.92 -8.19
C ARG A 181 4.67 -23.94 -9.10
N THR A 182 4.72 -23.69 -10.41
CA THR A 182 4.22 -24.58 -11.47
C THR A 182 5.33 -25.31 -12.20
N ASP A 183 6.55 -24.74 -12.20
CA ASP A 183 7.75 -25.39 -12.72
C ASP A 183 8.84 -25.38 -11.64
N MET A 184 9.17 -26.58 -11.11
CA MET A 184 10.17 -26.74 -10.04
C MET A 184 11.59 -26.74 -10.57
N ASP A 185 11.80 -27.01 -11.86
CA ASP A 185 13.11 -27.06 -12.51
C ASP A 185 13.56 -25.67 -12.99
N ALA A 186 12.61 -24.79 -13.29
CA ALA A 186 12.88 -23.41 -13.69
C ALA A 186 13.39 -22.55 -12.51
N HIS A 187 14.04 -21.42 -12.85
CA HIS A 187 14.33 -20.40 -11.86
C HIS A 187 13.03 -19.90 -11.22
N PRO A 188 12.95 -19.70 -9.87
CA PRO A 188 11.71 -19.31 -9.20
C PRO A 188 11.00 -18.07 -9.76
N TYR A 189 11.70 -17.17 -10.42
CA TYR A 189 11.10 -16.01 -11.09
C TYR A 189 10.44 -16.35 -12.44
N GLU A 190 10.69 -17.54 -12.97
CA GLU A 190 10.22 -18.05 -14.27
C GLU A 190 9.42 -19.34 -14.11
N GLY A 191 9.16 -19.79 -12.89
CA GLY A 191 8.46 -21.03 -12.58
C GLY A 191 7.32 -20.85 -11.58
N CYS A 192 6.78 -19.65 -11.42
CA CYS A 192 5.61 -19.39 -10.60
C CYS A 192 4.44 -18.92 -11.45
N SER A 193 3.23 -19.35 -11.08
CA SER A 193 1.96 -18.90 -11.66
C SER A 193 1.07 -18.27 -10.59
N MET A 194 0.06 -17.54 -11.01
CA MET A 194 -0.98 -17.01 -10.14
C MET A 194 -2.33 -17.62 -10.44
N PHE A 195 -3.13 -17.78 -9.41
CA PHE A 195 -4.46 -18.39 -9.50
C PHE A 195 -5.49 -17.55 -8.78
N LEU A 196 -6.67 -17.38 -9.39
CA LEU A 196 -7.85 -16.80 -8.74
C LEU A 196 -8.62 -17.93 -8.03
N LEU A 197 -8.58 -17.95 -6.72
CA LEU A 197 -9.18 -18.99 -5.89
C LEU A 197 -10.36 -18.43 -5.11
N PRO A 198 -11.61 -18.90 -5.31
CA PRO A 198 -12.73 -18.54 -4.45
C PRO A 198 -12.50 -19.01 -3.01
N ALA A 199 -12.92 -18.21 -2.03
CA ALA A 199 -12.74 -18.51 -0.60
C ALA A 199 -13.39 -19.83 -0.14
N GLY A 200 -14.45 -20.28 -0.82
CA GLY A 200 -15.13 -21.54 -0.50
C GLY A 200 -14.53 -22.78 -1.17
N ALA A 201 -13.31 -22.71 -1.72
CA ALA A 201 -12.69 -23.86 -2.37
C ALA A 201 -12.36 -24.97 -1.35
N ASP A 202 -12.67 -26.22 -1.69
CA ASP A 202 -12.33 -27.37 -0.86
C ASP A 202 -10.81 -27.46 -0.67
N GLY A 203 -10.37 -27.70 0.57
CA GLY A 203 -8.94 -27.77 0.91
C GLY A 203 -8.27 -26.43 1.23
N LEU A 204 -8.94 -25.30 1.02
CA LEU A 204 -8.49 -24.01 1.55
C LEU A 204 -8.87 -23.90 3.03
N ASP A 205 -7.89 -23.79 3.91
CA ASP A 205 -8.07 -23.74 5.36
C ASP A 205 -7.47 -22.45 5.93
N ILE A 206 -8.33 -21.58 6.47
CA ILE A 206 -7.93 -20.38 7.23
C ILE A 206 -7.60 -20.82 8.64
N VAL A 207 -6.30 -20.89 8.95
CA VAL A 207 -5.82 -21.41 10.26
C VAL A 207 -6.11 -20.44 11.39
N ARG A 208 -5.84 -19.15 11.17
CA ARG A 208 -6.05 -18.07 12.13
C ARG A 208 -5.82 -16.71 11.50
N ASP A 209 -6.28 -15.68 12.16
CA ASP A 209 -5.74 -14.34 11.99
C ASP A 209 -4.39 -14.22 12.73
N VAL A 210 -3.39 -13.64 12.10
CA VAL A 210 -2.07 -13.39 12.69
C VAL A 210 -2.15 -12.14 13.55
N PRO A 211 -1.90 -12.23 14.89
CA PRO A 211 -1.92 -11.04 15.74
C PRO A 211 -0.84 -10.04 15.29
N ALA A 212 -1.24 -9.01 14.58
CA ALA A 212 -0.38 -8.00 13.99
C ALA A 212 -0.28 -6.74 14.86
N MET A 213 0.76 -5.92 14.64
CA MET A 213 0.81 -4.54 15.10
C MET A 213 0.01 -3.69 14.12
N GLU A 214 -1.26 -3.46 14.45
CA GLU A 214 -2.22 -2.81 13.56
C GLU A 214 -3.28 -2.03 14.35
N SER A 215 -3.82 -0.97 13.75
CA SER A 215 -4.94 -0.24 14.34
C SER A 215 -6.23 -1.06 14.23
N SER A 216 -7.01 -1.10 15.31
CA SER A 216 -8.32 -1.77 15.34
C SER A 216 -9.41 -1.05 14.56
N ILE A 217 -9.18 0.19 14.11
CA ILE A 217 -10.20 1.03 13.47
C ILE A 217 -10.79 0.43 12.17
N LEU A 218 -10.02 -0.41 11.46
CA LEU A 218 -10.45 -1.05 10.21
C LEU A 218 -10.77 -2.54 10.34
N ASP A 219 -10.51 -3.16 11.49
CA ASP A 219 -10.66 -4.61 11.69
C ASP A 219 -10.05 -5.42 10.54
N LEU A 220 -8.81 -5.09 10.17
CA LEU A 220 -8.10 -5.71 9.06
C LEU A 220 -7.48 -7.04 9.53
N SER A 221 -7.63 -8.11 8.75
CA SER A 221 -7.05 -9.41 9.08
C SER A 221 -5.80 -9.73 8.25
N HIS A 222 -4.95 -10.61 8.79
CA HIS A 222 -3.79 -11.19 8.12
C HIS A 222 -3.80 -12.70 8.28
N ALA A 223 -4.46 -13.40 7.38
CA ALA A 223 -4.65 -14.84 7.52
C ALA A 223 -3.35 -15.64 7.40
N GLU A 224 -3.24 -16.67 8.24
CA GLU A 224 -2.42 -17.85 8.00
C GLU A 224 -3.28 -18.91 7.30
N VAL A 225 -2.82 -19.41 6.15
CA VAL A 225 -3.64 -20.21 5.23
C VAL A 225 -2.91 -21.48 4.82
N HIS A 226 -3.58 -22.63 4.95
CA HIS A 226 -3.13 -23.88 4.36
C HIS A 226 -3.91 -24.19 3.08
N TYR A 227 -3.21 -24.69 2.09
CA TYR A 227 -3.74 -25.23 0.85
C TYR A 227 -3.46 -26.73 0.85
N ASN A 228 -4.51 -27.54 0.94
CA ASN A 228 -4.43 -29.01 1.07
C ASN A 228 -5.16 -29.64 -0.10
N ASP A 229 -4.42 -30.01 -1.16
CA ASP A 229 -4.96 -30.55 -2.41
C ASP A 229 -6.09 -29.71 -3.01
N VAL A 230 -5.95 -28.37 -2.97
CA VAL A 230 -6.96 -27.44 -3.49
C VAL A 230 -7.03 -27.57 -5.00
N ARG A 231 -8.17 -28.04 -5.50
CA ARG A 231 -8.41 -28.20 -6.94
C ARG A 231 -9.04 -26.94 -7.51
N VAL A 232 -8.43 -26.43 -8.57
CA VAL A 232 -8.92 -25.28 -9.31
C VAL A 232 -8.91 -25.56 -10.81
N PRO A 233 -9.98 -25.20 -11.53
CA PRO A 233 -10.02 -25.31 -12.99
C PRO A 233 -8.90 -24.53 -13.67
N GLU A 234 -8.47 -24.95 -14.86
CA GLU A 234 -7.46 -24.25 -15.65
C GLU A 234 -7.84 -22.78 -15.93
N GLU A 235 -9.13 -22.49 -16.07
CA GLU A 235 -9.68 -21.14 -16.25
C GLU A 235 -9.43 -20.18 -15.06
N ASN A 236 -9.02 -20.69 -13.90
CA ASN A 236 -8.66 -19.90 -12.74
C ASN A 236 -7.18 -19.43 -12.76
N LEU A 237 -6.39 -19.87 -13.74
CA LEU A 237 -5.05 -19.35 -13.98
C LEU A 237 -5.15 -17.87 -14.35
N LEU A 238 -4.45 -17.02 -13.62
CA LEU A 238 -4.40 -15.58 -13.86
C LEU A 238 -3.16 -15.23 -14.69
N GLY A 239 -3.37 -14.79 -15.93
CA GLY A 239 -2.31 -14.60 -16.91
C GLY A 239 -1.86 -15.93 -17.52
N ALA A 240 -0.59 -16.04 -17.94
CA ALA A 240 -0.02 -17.24 -18.48
C ALA A 240 0.68 -18.09 -17.42
N GLU A 241 0.81 -19.38 -17.68
CA GLU A 241 1.62 -20.28 -16.85
C GLU A 241 3.06 -19.78 -16.78
N ASN A 242 3.61 -19.79 -15.56
CA ASN A 242 4.96 -19.32 -15.22
C ASN A 242 5.19 -17.80 -15.27
N ASP A 243 4.18 -16.98 -15.55
CA ASP A 243 4.27 -15.51 -15.56
C ASP A 243 3.94 -14.88 -14.20
N GLY A 244 3.61 -15.67 -13.17
CA GLY A 244 3.11 -15.19 -11.89
C GLY A 244 4.05 -14.19 -11.20
N PHE A 245 5.36 -14.41 -11.24
CA PHE A 245 6.31 -13.46 -10.65
C PHE A 245 6.37 -12.14 -11.42
N GLN A 246 6.27 -12.17 -12.76
CA GLN A 246 6.24 -10.97 -13.58
C GLN A 246 4.97 -10.15 -13.30
N ILE A 247 3.82 -10.81 -13.21
CA ILE A 247 2.54 -10.19 -12.85
C ILE A 247 2.64 -9.56 -11.46
N ALA A 248 3.25 -10.26 -10.46
CA ALA A 248 3.49 -9.70 -9.13
C ALA A 248 4.32 -8.41 -9.17
N GLN A 249 5.36 -8.34 -10.00
CA GLN A 249 6.18 -7.14 -10.11
C GLN A 249 5.43 -5.98 -10.78
N GLN A 250 4.58 -6.27 -11.76
CA GLN A 250 3.71 -5.27 -12.40
C GLN A 250 2.68 -4.71 -11.43
N ARG A 251 2.12 -5.56 -10.54
CA ARG A 251 1.24 -5.15 -9.44
C ARG A 251 1.96 -4.28 -8.41
N LEU A 252 3.10 -4.75 -7.91
CA LEU A 252 3.80 -4.15 -6.79
C LEU A 252 4.45 -2.79 -7.14
N GLY A 253 4.75 -2.54 -8.40
CA GLY A 253 5.32 -1.26 -8.84
C GLY A 253 4.40 -0.09 -8.53
N PRO A 254 3.21 -0.02 -9.15
CA PRO A 254 2.20 1.01 -8.85
C PRO A 254 1.74 1.00 -7.39
N ALA A 255 1.47 -0.17 -6.80
CA ALA A 255 1.00 -0.28 -5.41
C ALA A 255 1.96 0.36 -4.39
N ARG A 256 3.27 0.26 -4.59
CA ARG A 256 4.24 0.97 -3.74
C ARG A 256 4.10 2.49 -3.82
N LEU A 257 3.80 3.03 -4.99
CA LEU A 257 3.63 4.47 -5.18
C LEU A 257 2.31 4.98 -4.60
N THR A 258 1.23 4.20 -4.70
CA THR A 258 -0.05 4.52 -4.05
C THR A 258 0.09 4.52 -2.53
N HIS A 259 0.81 3.55 -1.94
CA HIS A 259 1.19 3.58 -0.52
C HIS A 259 2.00 4.83 -0.17
N CYS A 260 3.02 5.19 -0.97
CA CYS A 260 3.80 6.41 -0.72
C CYS A 260 2.92 7.65 -0.65
N MET A 261 1.92 7.78 -1.53
CA MET A 261 1.02 8.94 -1.53
C MET A 261 0.07 8.92 -0.33
N ARG A 262 -0.54 7.78 0.00
CA ARG A 262 -1.35 7.67 1.23
C ARG A 262 -0.58 8.09 2.48
N PHE A 263 0.67 7.67 2.58
CA PHE A 263 1.53 8.05 3.71
C PHE A 263 1.99 9.50 3.68
N CYS A 264 2.02 10.15 2.51
CA CYS A 264 2.17 11.62 2.47
C CYS A 264 0.97 12.33 3.12
N GLY A 265 -0.25 11.89 2.85
CA GLY A 265 -1.47 12.41 3.49
C GLY A 265 -1.46 12.22 5.01
N MET A 266 -1.09 11.01 5.47
CA MET A 266 -0.96 10.70 6.90
C MET A 266 0.09 11.58 7.60
N ALA A 267 1.26 11.74 7.00
CA ALA A 267 2.33 12.58 7.52
C ALA A 267 1.92 14.06 7.57
N ASP A 268 1.28 14.57 6.52
CA ASP A 268 0.77 15.96 6.47
C ASP A 268 -0.20 16.25 7.61
N ARG A 269 -1.17 15.35 7.84
CA ARG A 269 -2.12 15.50 8.95
C ARG A 269 -1.44 15.37 10.30
N SER A 270 -0.52 14.45 10.48
CA SER A 270 0.24 14.29 11.73
C SER A 270 1.03 15.54 12.09
N LEU A 271 1.72 16.13 11.11
CA LEU A 271 2.45 17.39 11.29
C LEU A 271 1.50 18.57 11.53
N ALA A 272 0.32 18.59 10.91
CA ALA A 272 -0.70 19.62 11.16
C ALA A 272 -1.21 19.56 12.62
N ILE A 273 -1.49 18.36 13.14
CA ILE A 273 -1.88 18.14 14.53
C ILE A 273 -0.77 18.60 15.47
N ALA A 274 0.48 18.20 15.23
CA ALA A 274 1.63 18.63 16.02
C ALA A 274 1.77 20.16 16.06
N ARG A 275 1.68 20.82 14.91
CA ARG A 275 1.76 22.30 14.81
C ARG A 275 0.61 22.98 15.57
N ALA A 276 -0.62 22.45 15.44
CA ALA A 276 -1.78 22.99 16.15
C ALA A 276 -1.61 22.83 17.66
N TYR A 277 -1.23 21.64 18.13
CA TYR A 277 -0.98 21.38 19.55
C TYR A 277 0.12 22.30 20.11
N MET A 278 1.26 22.37 19.43
CA MET A 278 2.40 23.19 19.86
C MET A 278 2.06 24.68 19.96
N LYS A 279 1.21 25.23 19.09
CA LYS A 279 0.76 26.62 19.12
C LYS A 279 -0.14 26.92 20.34
N ASN A 280 -0.94 25.93 20.75
CA ASN A 280 -1.91 26.08 21.83
C ASN A 280 -1.37 25.62 23.20
N ARG A 281 -0.24 24.90 23.25
CA ARG A 281 0.33 24.38 24.50
C ARG A 281 1.47 25.28 24.99
N GLU A 282 1.31 25.84 26.17
CA GLU A 282 2.35 26.58 26.87
C GLU A 282 3.11 25.72 27.87
N GLY A 283 4.39 25.94 28.00
CA GLY A 283 5.28 25.32 28.97
C GLY A 283 6.64 26.00 29.02
N PHE A 284 7.26 26.02 30.19
CA PHE A 284 8.57 26.65 30.40
C PHE A 284 8.60 28.10 29.90
N GLY A 285 7.52 28.85 30.16
CA GLY A 285 7.43 30.29 29.96
C GLY A 285 7.11 30.78 28.54
N SER A 286 6.80 29.88 27.61
CA SER A 286 6.34 30.23 26.25
C SER A 286 5.57 29.06 25.58
N SER A 287 4.96 29.34 24.43
CA SER A 287 4.37 28.29 23.59
C SER A 287 5.43 27.25 23.20
N LEU A 288 5.02 25.99 23.05
CA LEU A 288 5.91 24.95 22.50
C LEU A 288 6.34 25.30 21.07
N ALA A 289 5.51 26.01 20.32
CA ALA A 289 5.83 26.48 18.98
C ALA A 289 6.96 27.53 18.96
N ASP A 290 7.31 28.15 20.09
CA ASP A 290 8.44 29.07 20.19
C ASP A 290 9.77 28.36 20.46
N LYS A 291 9.74 27.05 20.80
CA LYS A 291 10.96 26.28 21.09
C LYS A 291 11.68 25.94 19.79
N GLN A 292 12.84 26.58 19.55
CA GLN A 292 13.59 26.45 18.30
C GLN A 292 13.89 25.00 17.93
N SER A 293 14.25 24.15 18.90
CA SER A 293 14.57 22.74 18.66
C SER A 293 13.38 21.93 18.08
N LEU A 294 12.15 22.23 18.54
CA LEU A 294 10.94 21.60 18.02
C LEU A 294 10.59 22.14 16.62
N ARG A 295 10.73 23.45 16.42
CA ARG A 295 10.51 24.07 15.10
C ARG A 295 11.42 23.47 14.02
N HIS A 296 12.70 23.25 14.34
CA HIS A 296 13.66 22.66 13.41
C HIS A 296 13.27 21.23 13.04
N LYS A 297 12.89 20.41 14.02
CA LYS A 297 12.41 19.03 13.76
C LYS A 297 11.17 19.01 12.86
N VAL A 298 10.20 19.89 13.11
CA VAL A 298 9.03 20.02 12.24
C VAL A 298 9.45 20.42 10.81
N ALA A 299 10.36 21.40 10.68
CA ALA A 299 10.84 21.85 9.37
C ALA A 299 11.58 20.75 8.61
N GLU A 300 12.35 19.89 9.29
CA GLU A 300 13.01 18.72 8.70
C GLU A 300 11.98 17.73 8.16
N GLN A 301 10.89 17.47 8.88
CA GLN A 301 9.84 16.58 8.42
C GLN A 301 8.99 17.18 7.28
N GLU A 302 8.75 18.50 7.28
CA GLU A 302 8.12 19.19 6.14
C GLU A 302 8.98 19.08 4.87
N LEU A 303 10.31 19.21 5.01
CA LEU A 303 11.24 19.00 3.90
C LEU A 303 11.21 17.56 3.39
N ALA A 304 11.22 16.57 4.28
CA ALA A 304 11.15 15.15 3.93
C ALA A 304 9.81 14.81 3.24
N LEU A 305 8.70 15.33 3.74
CA LEU A 305 7.38 15.17 3.14
C LEU A 305 7.31 15.77 1.73
N HIS A 306 7.81 17.00 1.54
CA HIS A 306 7.88 17.64 0.23
C HIS A 306 8.71 16.81 -0.75
N THR A 307 9.88 16.35 -0.32
CA THR A 307 10.75 15.50 -1.14
C THR A 307 10.06 14.18 -1.52
N THR A 308 9.37 13.55 -0.57
CA THR A 308 8.61 12.30 -0.82
C THR A 308 7.54 12.51 -1.89
N ARG A 309 6.77 13.58 -1.79
CA ARG A 309 5.75 13.96 -2.80
C ARG A 309 6.37 14.12 -4.18
N ALA A 310 7.49 14.85 -4.28
CA ALA A 310 8.16 15.14 -5.55
C ALA A 310 8.70 13.86 -6.22
N VAL A 311 9.44 13.03 -5.46
CA VAL A 311 10.04 11.80 -6.03
C VAL A 311 8.98 10.76 -6.38
N THR A 312 7.89 10.67 -5.62
CA THR A 312 6.78 9.74 -5.90
C THR A 312 6.07 10.14 -7.19
N ARG A 313 5.80 11.43 -7.42
CA ARG A 313 5.21 11.93 -8.66
C ARG A 313 6.11 11.72 -9.87
N ASP A 314 7.44 11.89 -9.74
CA ASP A 314 8.38 11.58 -10.83
C ASP A 314 8.37 10.08 -11.16
N ALA A 315 8.40 9.21 -10.17
CA ALA A 315 8.32 7.78 -10.38
C ALA A 315 6.98 7.37 -11.03
N ALA A 316 5.86 7.94 -10.60
CA ALA A 316 4.54 7.70 -11.19
C ALA A 316 4.47 8.16 -12.66
N ARG A 317 5.07 9.30 -12.98
CA ARG A 317 5.19 9.76 -14.37
C ARG A 317 5.94 8.74 -15.24
N ARG A 318 7.03 8.15 -14.73
CA ARG A 318 7.79 7.11 -15.45
C ARG A 318 6.96 5.85 -15.66
N VAL A 319 6.20 5.40 -14.64
CA VAL A 319 5.28 4.26 -14.76
C VAL A 319 4.22 4.53 -15.83
N SER A 320 3.57 5.69 -15.79
CA SER A 320 2.55 6.09 -16.77
C SER A 320 3.11 6.19 -18.19
N ASP A 321 4.36 6.66 -18.34
CA ASP A 321 5.06 6.75 -19.63
C ASP A 321 5.60 5.38 -20.09
N LYS A 322 5.35 4.29 -19.37
CA LYS A 322 5.88 2.93 -19.61
C LYS A 322 7.41 2.89 -19.70
N LYS A 323 8.09 3.77 -18.94
CA LYS A 323 9.55 3.79 -18.80
C LYS A 323 10.02 2.92 -17.66
N GLU A 324 11.31 2.55 -17.67
CA GLU A 324 11.93 1.85 -16.54
C GLU A 324 11.75 2.67 -15.24
N ALA A 325 11.11 2.09 -14.25
CA ALA A 325 10.76 2.75 -13.01
C ALA A 325 11.15 1.94 -11.75
N ARG A 326 11.73 0.74 -11.88
CA ARG A 326 12.05 -0.14 -10.76
C ARG A 326 12.94 0.54 -9.72
N LEU A 327 13.98 1.23 -10.15
CA LEU A 327 14.90 1.93 -9.25
C LEU A 327 14.23 3.17 -8.62
N PRO A 328 13.58 4.08 -9.36
CA PRO A 328 12.80 5.18 -8.78
C PRO A 328 11.76 4.71 -7.77
N VAL A 329 11.00 3.65 -8.07
CA VAL A 329 10.00 3.07 -7.15
C VAL A 329 10.66 2.56 -5.86
N ALA A 330 11.80 1.87 -5.96
CA ALA A 330 12.55 1.41 -4.80
C ALA A 330 13.04 2.56 -3.91
N MET A 331 13.52 3.65 -4.52
CA MET A 331 13.95 4.86 -3.81
C MET A 331 12.76 5.54 -3.10
N CYS A 332 11.63 5.69 -3.81
CA CYS A 332 10.40 6.27 -3.24
C CYS A 332 9.94 5.47 -2.02
N LYS A 333 9.87 4.14 -2.16
CA LYS A 333 9.37 3.26 -1.10
C LYS A 333 10.19 3.37 0.19
N VAL A 334 11.52 3.31 0.10
CA VAL A 334 12.40 3.45 1.28
C VAL A 334 12.27 4.84 1.89
N HIS A 335 12.24 5.89 1.05
CA HIS A 335 12.16 7.27 1.53
C HIS A 335 10.82 7.55 2.21
N ALA A 336 9.70 7.17 1.57
CA ALA A 336 8.36 7.37 2.13
C ALA A 336 8.13 6.60 3.44
N ALA A 337 8.59 5.34 3.51
CA ALA A 337 8.43 4.51 4.70
C ALA A 337 9.17 5.09 5.93
N ARG A 338 10.33 5.68 5.72
CA ARG A 338 11.09 6.38 6.78
C ARG A 338 10.45 7.71 7.13
N MET A 339 10.11 8.51 6.12
CA MET A 339 9.49 9.82 6.30
C MET A 339 8.21 9.74 7.13
N VAL A 340 7.28 8.84 6.79
CA VAL A 340 6.01 8.74 7.53
C VAL A 340 6.22 8.30 8.97
N GLN A 341 7.12 7.34 9.21
CA GLN A 341 7.46 6.90 10.57
C GLN A 341 7.99 8.05 11.41
N GLU A 342 8.95 8.80 10.89
CA GLU A 342 9.56 9.93 11.59
C GLU A 342 8.58 11.07 11.82
N ALA A 343 7.70 11.36 10.85
CA ALA A 343 6.69 12.41 10.96
C ALA A 343 5.63 12.08 12.02
N VAL A 344 5.11 10.85 12.04
CA VAL A 344 4.12 10.40 13.05
C VAL A 344 4.74 10.33 14.44
N ASP A 345 5.95 9.75 14.57
CA ASP A 345 6.68 9.70 15.83
C ASP A 345 6.95 11.09 16.41
N LEU A 346 7.39 12.03 15.55
CA LEU A 346 7.58 13.43 15.96
C LEU A 346 6.26 14.07 16.41
N ALA A 347 5.15 13.79 15.73
CA ALA A 347 3.85 14.32 16.12
C ALA A 347 3.41 13.82 17.49
N ILE A 348 3.57 12.51 17.76
CA ILE A 348 3.35 11.91 19.07
C ILE A 348 4.21 12.61 20.13
N GLN A 349 5.50 12.76 19.85
CA GLN A 349 6.44 13.39 20.77
C GLN A 349 6.07 14.85 21.07
N CYS A 350 5.65 15.62 20.07
CA CYS A 350 5.23 17.01 20.23
C CYS A 350 3.93 17.15 21.03
N CYS A 351 3.00 16.21 20.89
CA CYS A 351 1.73 16.19 21.60
C CYS A 351 1.85 15.61 23.03
N GLY A 352 2.98 14.96 23.36
CA GLY A 352 3.22 14.41 24.69
C GLY A 352 2.18 13.34 25.07
N GLY A 353 1.61 13.41 26.28
CA GLY A 353 0.61 12.42 26.73
C GLY A 353 -0.62 12.32 25.83
N ALA A 354 -1.07 13.42 25.23
CA ALA A 354 -2.17 13.41 24.27
C ALA A 354 -1.80 12.64 22.98
N GLY A 355 -0.51 12.66 22.58
CA GLY A 355 -0.04 11.87 21.43
C GLY A 355 -0.02 10.37 21.64
N LEU A 356 -0.07 9.92 22.91
CA LEU A 356 -0.14 8.50 23.29
C LEU A 356 -1.58 8.03 23.56
N SER A 357 -2.56 8.95 23.54
CA SER A 357 -3.97 8.60 23.67
C SER A 357 -4.62 8.46 22.30
N ARG A 358 -5.69 7.66 22.23
CA ARG A 358 -6.52 7.55 21.03
C ARG A 358 -7.52 8.71 20.85
N ASP A 359 -7.44 9.77 21.70
CA ASP A 359 -8.13 11.06 21.45
C ASP A 359 -7.56 11.78 20.21
N LEU A 360 -6.35 11.39 19.79
CA LEU A 360 -5.72 11.80 18.54
C LEU A 360 -5.46 10.56 17.67
N PRO A 361 -5.53 10.67 16.34
CA PRO A 361 -5.34 9.53 15.44
C PRO A 361 -3.89 9.04 15.35
N LEU A 362 -2.97 9.64 16.12
CA LEU A 362 -1.53 9.44 15.96
C LEU A 362 -1.07 8.03 16.34
N VAL A 363 -1.70 7.40 17.34
CA VAL A 363 -1.40 6.01 17.73
C VAL A 363 -1.83 5.07 16.62
N ASP A 364 -3.05 5.23 16.10
CA ASP A 364 -3.58 4.45 14.99
C ASP A 364 -2.73 4.61 13.73
N PHE A 365 -2.27 5.82 13.45
CA PHE A 365 -1.34 6.07 12.35
C PHE A 365 0.00 5.37 12.56
N TYR A 366 0.54 5.39 13.80
CA TYR A 366 1.81 4.73 14.11
C TYR A 366 1.72 3.21 13.91
N GLU A 367 0.64 2.60 14.37
CA GLU A 367 0.36 1.18 14.19
C GLU A 367 0.15 0.86 12.70
N GLY A 368 -0.72 1.61 12.01
CA GLY A 368 -1.08 1.36 10.61
C GLY A 368 0.01 1.63 9.58
N MET A 369 1.03 2.46 9.88
CA MET A 369 2.11 2.74 8.91
C MET A 369 3.35 1.86 9.10
N ARG A 370 3.54 1.26 10.31
CA ARG A 370 4.81 0.61 10.66
C ARG A 370 5.15 -0.57 9.75
N PHE A 371 4.14 -1.26 9.24
CA PHE A 371 4.33 -2.37 8.33
C PHE A 371 5.08 -1.98 7.05
N PHE A 372 4.95 -0.73 6.57
CA PHE A 372 5.47 -0.34 5.26
C PHE A 372 7.00 -0.39 5.15
N ARG A 373 7.72 -0.43 6.25
CA ARG A 373 9.16 -0.72 6.23
C ARG A 373 9.49 -2.19 5.98
N ILE A 374 8.48 -3.08 6.02
CA ILE A 374 8.60 -4.54 5.88
C ILE A 374 7.80 -5.03 4.67
N GLY A 375 6.53 -4.65 4.58
CA GLY A 375 5.61 -5.02 3.49
C GLY A 375 6.07 -4.49 2.13
N ASP A 376 5.62 -5.12 1.07
CA ASP A 376 6.01 -4.82 -0.32
C ASP A 376 7.53 -4.81 -0.59
N GLY A 377 8.25 -5.57 0.22
CA GLY A 377 9.70 -5.66 0.26
C GLY A 377 10.30 -4.77 1.36
N PRO A 378 11.10 -5.34 2.28
CA PRO A 378 11.78 -4.59 3.32
C PRO A 378 12.71 -3.52 2.77
N ASP A 379 12.99 -2.48 3.58
CA ASP A 379 13.96 -1.43 3.24
C ASP A 379 15.26 -2.01 2.69
N GLU A 380 15.77 -3.10 3.29
CA GLU A 380 17.03 -3.76 2.95
C GLU A 380 17.02 -4.36 1.54
N VAL A 381 15.87 -4.91 1.09
CA VAL A 381 15.73 -5.45 -0.27
C VAL A 381 15.79 -4.33 -1.31
N HIS A 382 15.13 -3.21 -1.04
CA HIS A 382 15.16 -2.03 -1.91
C HIS A 382 16.54 -1.37 -1.90
N LEU A 383 17.16 -1.19 -0.73
CA LEU A 383 18.51 -0.64 -0.59
C LEU A 383 19.55 -1.50 -1.29
N ARG A 384 19.44 -2.85 -1.22
CA ARG A 384 20.29 -3.76 -1.99
C ARG A 384 20.16 -3.50 -3.50
N SER A 385 18.95 -3.26 -4.01
CA SER A 385 18.73 -2.98 -5.43
C SER A 385 19.34 -1.64 -5.84
N ILE A 386 19.18 -0.61 -4.99
CA ILE A 386 19.76 0.73 -5.19
C ILE A 386 21.28 0.65 -5.18
N ALA A 387 21.86 -0.03 -4.17
CA ALA A 387 23.30 -0.18 -4.05
C ALA A 387 23.89 -0.91 -5.25
N ARG A 388 23.27 -2.02 -5.69
CA ARG A 388 23.73 -2.76 -6.87
C ARG A 388 23.84 -1.87 -8.11
N GLU A 389 22.86 -1.00 -8.32
CA GLU A 389 22.89 -0.08 -9.47
C GLU A 389 23.95 1.00 -9.31
N ALA A 390 24.08 1.57 -8.11
CA ALA A 390 25.08 2.58 -7.81
C ALA A 390 26.54 2.08 -7.96
N PHE A 391 26.76 0.78 -7.69
CA PHE A 391 28.08 0.15 -7.84
C PHE A 391 28.31 -0.52 -9.21
N ALA A 392 27.28 -0.57 -10.06
CA ALA A 392 27.41 -1.08 -11.43
C ALA A 392 27.95 -0.03 -12.41
N ASP A 393 27.99 1.25 -12.01
CA ASP A 393 28.51 2.34 -12.83
C ASP A 393 30.05 2.24 -12.93
N GLU A 394 30.52 1.83 -14.11
CA GLU A 394 31.95 1.73 -14.43
C GLU A 394 32.63 3.11 -14.64
N HIS A 395 31.86 4.20 -14.60
CA HIS A 395 32.35 5.55 -14.81
C HIS A 395 32.82 6.27 -13.55
N VAL A 396 32.89 5.57 -12.41
CA VAL A 396 33.52 6.11 -11.21
C VAL A 396 34.99 6.32 -11.51
N ALA A 397 35.37 7.54 -11.56
CA ALA A 397 36.60 8.14 -11.95
C ALA A 397 37.84 7.45 -11.34
N GLU A 398 38.38 6.41 -11.97
CA GLU A 398 39.77 5.99 -11.74
C GLU A 398 40.70 7.21 -11.75
N ALA A 399 40.42 8.22 -12.57
CA ALA A 399 41.17 9.46 -12.63
C ALA A 399 41.21 10.25 -11.31
N ASP A 400 40.15 10.22 -10.49
CA ASP A 400 40.11 10.93 -9.21
C ASP A 400 40.82 10.18 -8.07
N LEU A 401 41.11 8.88 -8.27
CA LEU A 401 41.84 8.05 -7.32
C LEU A 401 43.36 8.05 -7.55
N MET A 402 43.84 8.69 -8.64
CA MET A 402 45.24 8.66 -9.07
C MET A 402 46.25 9.18 -8.01
N ASN A 403 45.81 9.90 -7.00
CA ASN A 403 46.67 10.43 -5.93
C ASN A 403 46.56 9.65 -4.62
N LEU A 404 45.80 8.56 -4.59
CA LEU A 404 45.72 7.69 -3.43
C LEU A 404 46.86 6.66 -3.46
N PRO A 405 47.45 6.31 -2.27
CA PRO A 405 48.33 5.17 -2.18
C PRO A 405 47.64 3.91 -2.69
N GLU A 406 48.37 3.04 -3.39
CA GLU A 406 47.85 1.72 -3.76
C GLU A 406 47.45 0.96 -2.48
N PHE A 407 46.25 0.38 -2.48
CA PHE A 407 45.72 -0.43 -1.38
C PHE A 407 46.30 -1.84 -1.42
#